data_adcae6aafa19549b97f21cfc8611dd92
#
_entry.id   adcae6aafa19549b97f21cfc8611dd92
#
_cell.length_a   1.000
_cell.length_b   1.000
_cell.length_c   1.000
_cell.angle_alpha   90.00
_cell.angle_beta   90.00
_cell.angle_gamma   90.00
#
_symmetry.space_group_name_H-M   'P 1'
#
loop_
_entity.id
_entity.type
_entity.pdbx_description
1 polymer ?
#
loop_
_entity_poly.entity_id
_entity_poly.type
_entity_poly.pdbx_seq_one_letter_code
_entity_poly.pdbx_strand_id
1 'polypeptide(L)'
;MKKWMAMAAALALVGAAVPHGFAENVYTPGTYAAQTKGFGGVVSVSVTFDEKGMTDVRVEAPDETSGIGSVAAEKLPAAILNAQSAQVDTVSGATFTSKAVISAVEDCIAQASGQNTEAVVKMAPGTYTGKGLGFRISEPLTVNVTVDEEKITAIEVDEVNTSEKPALLQTVVDRMIPRMIEHQSIAVDAITGATASSNGVRQAVEDALTQALTAGGSDASAIKAFQTIPEKNNETIELNTQVLVVGMGGSGTAAALSAAQNALSVLAIDKAGKFGGTSVLTSGPMALNVPSQV
;
A
#
# COMPACT_ATOMS: atom_id res chain seq x y z
N MET A 1 -59.40 -44.92 39.25
CA MET A 1 -58.23 -45.73 38.84
C MET A 1 -58.18 -45.81 37.31
N LYS A 2 -57.48 -44.90 36.65
CA LYS A 2 -57.29 -44.93 35.19
C LYS A 2 -55.82 -44.89 34.90
N LYS A 3 -55.30 -45.99 34.37
CA LYS A 3 -53.95 -46.16 33.91
C LYS A 3 -53.77 -45.39 32.55
N TRP A 4 -52.88 -44.52 32.49
CA TRP A 4 -52.46 -43.89 31.22
C TRP A 4 -51.17 -44.55 30.76
N MET A 5 -51.27 -45.27 29.64
CA MET A 5 -50.12 -45.77 28.90
C MET A 5 -49.53 -44.64 28.12
N ALA A 6 -48.28 -44.30 28.39
CA ALA A 6 -47.49 -43.43 27.57
C ALA A 6 -46.86 -44.23 26.40
N MET A 7 -47.28 -43.93 25.22
CA MET A 7 -46.71 -44.47 23.94
C MET A 7 -45.55 -43.64 23.54
N ALA A 8 -44.32 -44.13 23.70
CA ALA A 8 -43.12 -43.50 23.20
C ALA A 8 -43.01 -43.75 21.70
N ALA A 9 -43.17 -42.70 20.90
CA ALA A 9 -42.86 -42.72 19.47
C ALA A 9 -41.37 -42.47 19.27
N ALA A 10 -40.62 -43.49 18.87
CA ALA A 10 -39.24 -43.34 18.43
C ALA A 10 -39.21 -42.71 17.05
N LEU A 11 -38.81 -41.45 16.97
CA LEU A 11 -38.54 -40.75 15.72
C LEU A 11 -37.15 -41.16 15.22
N ALA A 12 -37.07 -42.06 14.24
CA ALA A 12 -35.84 -42.38 13.54
C ALA A 12 -35.47 -41.21 12.65
N LEU A 13 -34.47 -40.42 13.07
CA LEU A 13 -33.81 -39.45 12.16
C LEU A 13 -32.99 -40.27 11.15
N VAL A 14 -33.54 -40.42 9.94
CA VAL A 14 -32.76 -40.80 8.78
C VAL A 14 -31.93 -39.57 8.41
N GLY A 15 -30.67 -39.58 8.79
CA GLY A 15 -29.70 -38.60 8.36
C GLY A 15 -29.46 -38.74 6.85
N ALA A 16 -30.18 -37.97 6.08
CA ALA A 16 -29.78 -37.74 4.69
C ALA A 16 -28.43 -37.01 4.70
N ALA A 17 -27.37 -37.73 4.38
CA ALA A 17 -26.09 -37.12 4.03
C ALA A 17 -26.35 -36.22 2.81
N VAL A 18 -26.44 -34.93 3.04
CA VAL A 18 -26.41 -33.93 1.96
C VAL A 18 -25.01 -34.04 1.38
N PRO A 19 -24.84 -34.42 0.09
CA PRO A 19 -23.54 -34.33 -0.53
C PRO A 19 -23.17 -32.85 -0.48
N HIS A 20 -22.05 -32.55 0.16
CA HIS A 20 -21.39 -31.25 0.00
C HIS A 20 -20.90 -31.24 -1.45
N GLY A 21 -21.79 -30.87 -2.38
CA GLY A 21 -21.39 -30.44 -3.69
C GLY A 21 -20.53 -29.20 -3.46
N PHE A 22 -19.26 -29.31 -3.76
CA PHE A 22 -18.44 -28.16 -4.02
C PHE A 22 -19.22 -27.38 -5.09
N ALA A 23 -19.65 -26.16 -4.77
CA ALA A 23 -20.15 -25.25 -5.79
C ALA A 23 -19.01 -25.17 -6.82
N GLU A 24 -19.21 -25.68 -8.04
CA GLU A 24 -18.30 -25.45 -9.14
C GLU A 24 -18.25 -23.92 -9.30
N ASN A 25 -17.12 -23.34 -8.92
CA ASN A 25 -16.86 -21.94 -9.21
C ASN A 25 -16.80 -21.85 -10.74
N VAL A 26 -17.86 -21.34 -11.34
CA VAL A 26 -17.89 -21.11 -12.78
C VAL A 26 -17.25 -19.75 -13.02
N TYR A 27 -16.03 -19.78 -13.53
CA TYR A 27 -15.33 -18.57 -13.94
C TYR A 27 -15.65 -18.24 -15.40
N THR A 28 -15.68 -16.96 -15.70
CA THR A 28 -15.67 -16.50 -17.11
C THR A 28 -14.25 -16.70 -17.65
N PRO A 29 -14.04 -17.55 -18.68
CA PRO A 29 -12.72 -17.76 -19.23
C PRO A 29 -12.10 -16.47 -19.76
N GLY A 30 -10.83 -16.23 -19.42
CA GLY A 30 -10.11 -15.02 -19.82
C GLY A 30 -8.89 -14.76 -18.94
N THR A 31 -8.14 -13.73 -19.29
CA THR A 31 -7.04 -13.23 -18.46
C THR A 31 -7.47 -11.92 -17.80
N TYR A 32 -7.39 -11.91 -16.50
CA TYR A 32 -7.76 -10.77 -15.65
C TYR A 32 -6.51 -10.21 -15.00
N ALA A 33 -6.43 -8.91 -14.86
CA ALA A 33 -5.28 -8.22 -14.27
C ALA A 33 -5.71 -7.29 -13.14
N ALA A 34 -4.88 -7.23 -12.12
CA ALA A 34 -5.05 -6.31 -11.00
C ALA A 34 -3.70 -5.77 -10.55
N GLN A 35 -3.72 -4.60 -9.92
CA GLN A 35 -2.53 -3.96 -9.38
C GLN A 35 -2.76 -3.58 -7.92
N THR A 36 -1.75 -3.81 -7.11
CA THR A 36 -1.78 -3.45 -5.70
C THR A 36 -0.44 -2.83 -5.29
N LYS A 37 -0.41 -2.16 -4.15
CA LYS A 37 0.82 -1.55 -3.64
C LYS A 37 1.55 -2.53 -2.73
N GLY A 38 2.76 -2.92 -3.14
CA GLY A 38 3.69 -3.70 -2.33
C GLY A 38 4.54 -2.86 -1.39
N PHE A 39 5.67 -3.40 -0.96
CA PHE A 39 6.62 -2.70 -0.10
C PHE A 39 7.40 -1.61 -0.85
N GLY A 40 7.99 -1.94 -1.97
CA GLY A 40 8.82 -1.03 -2.77
C GLY A 40 8.05 -0.27 -3.84
N GLY A 41 7.10 -0.93 -4.49
CA GLY A 41 6.39 -0.39 -5.62
C GLY A 41 5.04 -1.03 -5.90
N VAL A 42 4.60 -0.88 -7.14
CA VAL A 42 3.38 -1.52 -7.64
C VAL A 42 3.69 -2.98 -7.95
N VAL A 43 2.81 -3.86 -7.48
CA VAL A 43 2.77 -5.28 -7.84
C VAL A 43 1.63 -5.48 -8.82
N SER A 44 1.94 -5.93 -10.02
CA SER A 44 0.96 -6.25 -11.07
C SER A 44 0.80 -7.77 -11.14
N VAL A 45 -0.43 -8.22 -11.12
CA VAL A 45 -0.76 -9.65 -11.22
C VAL A 45 -1.69 -9.86 -12.39
N SER A 46 -1.45 -10.91 -13.16
CA SER A 46 -2.38 -11.40 -14.17
C SER A 46 -2.69 -12.87 -13.93
N VAL A 47 -3.97 -13.22 -13.92
CA VAL A 47 -4.45 -14.59 -13.72
C VAL A 47 -5.31 -14.97 -14.91
N THR A 48 -5.01 -16.13 -15.51
CA THR A 48 -5.81 -16.70 -16.58
C THR A 48 -6.72 -17.80 -16.02
N PHE A 49 -8.00 -17.72 -16.36
CA PHE A 49 -9.03 -18.68 -15.94
C PHE A 49 -9.59 -19.41 -17.14
N ASP A 50 -9.90 -20.68 -16.96
CA ASP A 50 -10.91 -21.39 -17.73
C ASP A 50 -12.22 -21.51 -16.91
N GLU A 51 -13.21 -22.27 -17.40
CA GLU A 51 -14.49 -22.44 -16.71
C GLU A 51 -14.36 -23.14 -15.35
N LYS A 52 -13.23 -23.81 -15.08
CA LYS A 52 -13.03 -24.68 -13.91
C LYS A 52 -12.10 -24.07 -12.86
N GLY A 53 -11.19 -23.18 -13.27
CA GLY A 53 -10.23 -22.61 -12.36
C GLY A 53 -9.13 -21.79 -13.00
N MET A 54 -8.09 -21.52 -12.22
CA MET A 54 -6.91 -20.79 -12.66
C MET A 54 -5.99 -21.70 -13.49
N THR A 55 -5.59 -21.24 -14.66
CA THR A 55 -4.67 -21.97 -15.56
C THR A 55 -3.28 -21.37 -15.62
N ASP A 56 -3.13 -20.06 -15.31
CA ASP A 56 -1.84 -19.38 -15.24
C ASP A 56 -1.92 -18.21 -14.24
N VAL A 57 -0.82 -17.97 -13.54
CA VAL A 57 -0.65 -16.83 -12.60
C VAL A 57 0.71 -16.19 -12.86
N ARG A 58 0.74 -14.91 -13.15
CA ARG A 58 1.96 -14.13 -13.38
C ARG A 58 1.99 -12.92 -12.46
N VAL A 59 3.17 -12.65 -11.90
CA VAL A 59 3.42 -11.54 -11.00
C VAL A 59 4.60 -10.73 -11.53
N GLU A 60 4.41 -9.44 -11.66
CA GLU A 60 5.43 -8.45 -11.98
C GLU A 60 5.57 -7.46 -10.83
N ALA A 61 6.76 -7.37 -10.26
CA ALA A 61 7.05 -6.55 -9.10
C ALA A 61 8.47 -5.94 -9.21
N PRO A 62 8.73 -5.09 -10.24
CA PRO A 62 10.07 -4.63 -10.58
C PRO A 62 10.70 -3.75 -9.50
N ASP A 63 9.89 -3.02 -8.73
CA ASP A 63 10.35 -2.07 -7.72
C ASP A 63 10.47 -2.71 -6.32
N GLU A 64 10.20 -4.01 -6.21
CA GLU A 64 10.32 -4.71 -4.94
C GLU A 64 11.77 -5.00 -4.56
N THR A 65 12.01 -5.12 -3.24
CA THR A 65 13.34 -5.37 -2.71
C THR A 65 13.91 -6.69 -3.25
N SER A 66 15.04 -6.60 -3.95
CA SER A 66 15.76 -7.78 -4.47
C SER A 66 16.13 -8.74 -3.34
N GLY A 67 15.91 -10.04 -3.55
CA GLY A 67 16.17 -11.09 -2.57
C GLY A 67 15.15 -11.20 -1.43
N ILE A 68 14.15 -10.30 -1.37
CA ILE A 68 13.07 -10.32 -0.38
C ILE A 68 11.73 -10.32 -1.11
N GLY A 69 11.27 -9.16 -1.59
CA GLY A 69 10.01 -9.04 -2.31
C GLY A 69 10.01 -9.79 -3.63
N SER A 70 11.14 -9.80 -4.35
CA SER A 70 11.31 -10.60 -5.56
C SER A 70 11.12 -12.10 -5.32
N VAL A 71 11.50 -12.63 -4.14
CA VAL A 71 11.29 -14.04 -3.78
C VAL A 71 9.80 -14.36 -3.60
N ALA A 72 9.02 -13.41 -3.06
CA ALA A 72 7.57 -13.58 -2.96
C ALA A 72 6.91 -13.57 -4.34
N ALA A 73 7.32 -12.65 -5.22
CA ALA A 73 6.82 -12.57 -6.59
C ALA A 73 7.13 -13.85 -7.41
N GLU A 74 8.25 -14.53 -7.13
CA GLU A 74 8.65 -15.78 -7.79
C GLU A 74 7.89 -17.00 -7.25
N LYS A 75 7.70 -17.09 -5.92
CA LYS A 75 7.16 -18.31 -5.28
C LYS A 75 5.64 -18.37 -5.23
N LEU A 76 4.98 -17.23 -5.03
CA LEU A 76 3.53 -17.19 -4.84
C LEU A 76 2.73 -17.65 -6.05
N PRO A 77 3.11 -17.36 -7.31
CA PRO A 77 2.36 -17.83 -8.46
C PRO A 77 2.12 -19.34 -8.47
N ALA A 78 3.17 -20.12 -8.22
CA ALA A 78 3.05 -21.58 -8.16
C ALA A 78 2.20 -22.06 -6.99
N ALA A 79 2.31 -21.43 -5.81
CA ALA A 79 1.52 -21.79 -4.65
C ALA A 79 0.03 -21.50 -4.87
N ILE A 80 -0.31 -20.35 -5.43
CA ILE A 80 -1.66 -19.92 -5.73
C ILE A 80 -2.29 -20.85 -6.81
N LEU A 81 -1.55 -21.13 -7.87
CA LEU A 81 -2.02 -22.00 -8.95
C LEU A 81 -2.26 -23.43 -8.43
N ASN A 82 -1.39 -23.97 -7.59
CA ASN A 82 -1.56 -25.30 -7.00
C ASN A 82 -2.74 -25.36 -6.02
N ALA A 83 -2.94 -24.31 -5.24
CA ALA A 83 -4.04 -24.20 -4.28
C ALA A 83 -5.39 -23.88 -4.96
N GLN A 84 -5.39 -23.40 -6.20
CA GLN A 84 -6.57 -22.84 -6.88
C GLN A 84 -7.28 -21.78 -6.03
N SER A 85 -6.51 -21.00 -5.27
CA SER A 85 -7.01 -20.06 -4.27
C SER A 85 -5.98 -18.98 -3.98
N ALA A 86 -6.45 -17.78 -3.61
CA ALA A 86 -5.60 -16.73 -3.04
C ALA A 86 -5.22 -17.00 -1.58
N GLN A 87 -5.86 -17.98 -0.91
CA GLN A 87 -5.58 -18.32 0.49
C GLN A 87 -4.33 -19.18 0.59
N VAL A 88 -3.17 -18.55 0.48
CA VAL A 88 -1.85 -19.16 0.61
C VAL A 88 -1.04 -18.45 1.67
N ASP A 89 -0.04 -19.13 2.21
CA ASP A 89 0.86 -18.56 3.20
C ASP A 89 1.73 -17.44 2.60
N THR A 90 1.99 -16.41 3.40
CA THR A 90 2.94 -15.35 3.03
C THR A 90 4.38 -15.86 3.09
N VAL A 91 5.23 -15.35 2.21
CA VAL A 91 6.66 -15.65 2.23
C VAL A 91 7.31 -14.93 3.41
N SER A 92 7.99 -15.69 4.28
CA SER A 92 8.68 -15.13 5.45
C SER A 92 9.66 -14.04 5.06
N GLY A 93 9.59 -12.91 5.76
CA GLY A 93 10.38 -11.70 5.47
C GLY A 93 9.84 -10.81 4.36
N ALA A 94 8.91 -11.30 3.52
CA ALA A 94 8.31 -10.55 2.41
C ALA A 94 6.79 -10.37 2.57
N THR A 95 6.31 -10.15 3.79
CA THR A 95 4.88 -10.12 4.12
C THR A 95 4.11 -9.05 3.34
N PHE A 96 4.67 -7.86 3.16
CA PHE A 96 4.00 -6.79 2.41
C PHE A 96 3.79 -7.16 0.94
N THR A 97 4.85 -7.61 0.27
CA THR A 97 4.77 -8.05 -1.13
C THR A 97 3.83 -9.25 -1.27
N SER A 98 3.89 -10.21 -0.33
CA SER A 98 3.00 -11.37 -0.34
C SER A 98 1.53 -10.97 -0.23
N LYS A 99 1.19 -10.08 0.69
CA LYS A 99 -0.18 -9.55 0.83
C LYS A 99 -0.63 -8.81 -0.42
N ALA A 100 0.25 -8.04 -1.05
CA ALA A 100 -0.05 -7.35 -2.30
C ALA A 100 -0.37 -8.35 -3.42
N VAL A 101 0.43 -9.40 -3.60
CA VAL A 101 0.16 -10.46 -4.58
C VAL A 101 -1.18 -11.14 -4.30
N ILE A 102 -1.41 -11.56 -3.05
CA ILE A 102 -2.64 -12.23 -2.63
C ILE A 102 -3.86 -11.36 -2.92
N SER A 103 -3.85 -10.09 -2.53
CA SER A 103 -4.95 -9.15 -2.77
C SER A 103 -5.23 -8.96 -4.27
N ALA A 104 -4.19 -8.82 -5.10
CA ALA A 104 -4.36 -8.70 -6.54
C ALA A 104 -4.96 -9.97 -7.17
N VAL A 105 -4.58 -11.16 -6.66
CA VAL A 105 -5.19 -12.43 -7.12
C VAL A 105 -6.67 -12.51 -6.72
N GLU A 106 -7.03 -12.08 -5.50
CA GLU A 106 -8.43 -11.99 -5.06
C GLU A 106 -9.25 -11.10 -5.99
N ASP A 107 -8.70 -9.97 -6.43
CA ASP A 107 -9.36 -9.07 -7.37
C ASP A 107 -9.54 -9.73 -8.75
N CYS A 108 -8.55 -10.48 -9.25
CA CYS A 108 -8.68 -11.26 -10.47
C CYS A 108 -9.76 -12.35 -10.34
N ILE A 109 -9.84 -13.04 -9.21
CA ILE A 109 -10.88 -14.04 -8.91
C ILE A 109 -12.27 -13.39 -8.91
N ALA A 110 -12.43 -12.24 -8.25
CA ALA A 110 -13.69 -11.50 -8.20
C ALA A 110 -14.14 -11.08 -9.61
N GLN A 111 -13.23 -10.57 -10.44
CA GLN A 111 -13.51 -10.22 -11.83
C GLN A 111 -13.96 -11.45 -12.64
N ALA A 112 -13.24 -12.56 -12.55
CA ALA A 112 -13.54 -13.81 -13.29
C ALA A 112 -14.87 -14.44 -12.84
N SER A 113 -15.23 -14.30 -11.55
CA SER A 113 -16.50 -14.82 -10.99
C SER A 113 -17.69 -13.90 -11.24
N GLY A 114 -17.50 -12.72 -11.85
CA GLY A 114 -18.55 -11.71 -12.00
C GLY A 114 -19.01 -11.11 -10.65
N GLN A 115 -18.25 -11.33 -9.58
CA GLN A 115 -18.52 -10.81 -8.24
C GLN A 115 -17.88 -9.42 -8.02
N ASN A 116 -17.80 -8.63 -9.07
CA ASN A 116 -17.32 -7.25 -8.96
C ASN A 116 -18.38 -6.39 -8.26
N THR A 117 -18.67 -6.74 -7.01
CA THR A 117 -19.49 -5.92 -6.13
C THR A 117 -18.59 -4.76 -5.67
N GLU A 118 -18.88 -3.55 -6.14
CA GLU A 118 -18.42 -2.35 -5.47
C GLU A 118 -18.87 -2.49 -4.01
N ALA A 119 -17.93 -2.73 -3.12
CA ALA A 119 -18.23 -2.82 -1.69
C ALA A 119 -18.82 -1.49 -1.27
N VAL A 120 -20.01 -1.53 -0.66
CA VAL A 120 -20.64 -0.31 -0.12
C VAL A 120 -19.71 0.18 0.99
N VAL A 121 -19.01 1.26 0.74
CA VAL A 121 -18.16 1.92 1.73
C VAL A 121 -19.07 2.72 2.65
N LYS A 122 -19.13 2.30 3.91
CA LYS A 122 -19.78 3.04 4.98
C LYS A 122 -18.93 2.94 6.23
N MET A 123 -18.38 4.05 6.65
CA MET A 123 -17.63 4.17 7.89
C MET A 123 -18.54 4.76 8.99
N ALA A 124 -18.28 4.41 10.25
CA ALA A 124 -18.83 5.18 11.35
C ALA A 124 -17.97 6.43 11.54
N PRO A 125 -18.56 7.65 11.47
CA PRO A 125 -17.81 8.88 11.67
C PRO A 125 -17.12 8.91 13.04
N GLY A 126 -15.85 9.32 13.07
CA GLY A 126 -15.07 9.38 14.31
C GLY A 126 -13.58 9.36 14.06
N THR A 127 -12.81 9.30 15.15
CA THR A 127 -11.36 9.15 15.10
C THR A 127 -10.97 7.75 15.59
N TYR A 128 -10.22 7.04 14.76
CA TYR A 128 -9.77 5.67 15.01
C TYR A 128 -8.26 5.63 15.11
N THR A 129 -7.76 4.87 16.07
CA THR A 129 -6.33 4.72 16.30
C THR A 129 -5.84 3.40 15.71
N GLY A 130 -4.94 3.49 14.74
CA GLY A 130 -4.31 2.34 14.14
C GLY A 130 -2.83 2.23 14.48
N LYS A 131 -2.28 1.03 14.31
CA LYS A 131 -0.88 0.70 14.59
C LYS A 131 -0.20 0.10 13.37
N GLY A 132 1.04 0.51 13.12
CA GLY A 132 1.82 0.01 12.01
C GLY A 132 3.29 -0.19 12.34
N LEU A 133 3.94 -1.13 11.66
CA LEU A 133 5.34 -1.47 11.88
C LEU A 133 6.21 -0.63 10.96
N GLY A 134 6.93 0.32 11.53
CA GLY A 134 7.87 1.17 10.83
C GLY A 134 9.30 0.65 10.85
N PHE A 135 10.25 1.52 11.17
CA PHE A 135 11.67 1.18 11.17
C PHE A 135 12.04 0.14 12.24
N ARG A 136 11.40 0.20 13.42
CA ARG A 136 11.57 -0.80 14.48
C ARG A 136 10.31 -1.63 14.64
N ILE A 137 10.44 -2.93 14.42
CA ILE A 137 9.32 -3.89 14.52
C ILE A 137 8.81 -4.03 15.95
N SER A 138 9.66 -3.79 16.95
CA SER A 138 9.30 -3.91 18.37
C SER A 138 8.48 -2.73 18.92
N GLU A 139 8.46 -1.62 18.21
CA GLU A 139 7.82 -0.37 18.64
C GLU A 139 6.93 0.15 17.50
N PRO A 140 5.67 -0.30 17.42
CA PRO A 140 4.75 0.15 16.39
C PRO A 140 4.51 1.66 16.50
N LEU A 141 4.50 2.34 15.35
CA LEU A 141 4.01 3.72 15.31
C LEU A 141 2.48 3.74 15.40
N THR A 142 1.96 4.82 15.95
CA THR A 142 0.52 5.02 16.15
C THR A 142 0.04 6.17 15.29
N VAL A 143 -1.11 5.98 14.64
CA VAL A 143 -1.75 6.99 13.80
C VAL A 143 -3.21 7.13 14.20
N ASN A 144 -3.69 8.36 14.32
CA ASN A 144 -5.10 8.68 14.49
C ASN A 144 -5.68 9.09 13.13
N VAL A 145 -6.71 8.40 12.69
CA VAL A 145 -7.42 8.68 11.44
C VAL A 145 -8.83 9.14 11.77
N THR A 146 -9.17 10.34 11.33
CA THR A 146 -10.53 10.86 11.45
C THR A 146 -11.24 10.68 10.12
N VAL A 147 -12.45 10.12 10.19
CA VAL A 147 -13.28 9.83 9.01
C VAL A 147 -14.68 10.39 9.18
N ASP A 148 -15.34 10.69 8.07
CA ASP A 148 -16.81 10.79 7.96
C ASP A 148 -17.39 9.45 7.47
N GLU A 149 -18.63 9.45 6.96
CA GLU A 149 -19.27 8.22 6.49
C GLU A 149 -18.58 7.58 5.27
N GLU A 150 -17.86 8.37 4.46
CA GLU A 150 -17.31 7.93 3.17
C GLU A 150 -15.82 8.25 2.99
N LYS A 151 -15.28 9.23 3.74
CA LYS A 151 -13.96 9.82 3.45
C LYS A 151 -13.06 9.92 4.67
N ILE A 152 -11.76 9.88 4.39
CA ILE A 152 -10.70 10.26 5.34
C ILE A 152 -10.66 11.78 5.38
N THR A 153 -10.86 12.37 6.57
CA THR A 153 -10.85 13.81 6.77
C THR A 153 -9.56 14.32 7.39
N ALA A 154 -8.90 13.51 8.24
CA ALA A 154 -7.60 13.83 8.82
C ALA A 154 -6.79 12.56 9.14
N ILE A 155 -5.47 12.70 9.11
CA ILE A 155 -4.52 11.67 9.54
C ILE A 155 -3.45 12.36 10.39
N GLU A 156 -3.30 11.95 11.64
CA GLU A 156 -2.33 12.47 12.59
C GLU A 156 -1.41 11.35 13.09
N VAL A 157 -0.11 11.53 13.00
CA VAL A 157 0.88 10.57 13.49
C VAL A 157 1.33 10.96 14.89
N ASP A 158 1.41 10.00 15.81
CA ASP A 158 2.05 10.22 17.12
C ASP A 158 3.59 10.28 16.93
N GLU A 159 4.11 11.48 16.79
CA GLU A 159 5.53 11.73 16.56
C GLU A 159 6.37 11.62 17.86
N VAL A 160 5.72 11.59 19.01
CA VAL A 160 6.39 11.58 20.33
C VAL A 160 6.68 10.14 20.77
N ASN A 161 5.71 9.24 20.63
CA ASN A 161 5.80 7.85 21.08
C ASN A 161 6.12 6.92 19.92
N THR A 162 7.21 7.21 19.20
CA THR A 162 7.61 6.42 18.04
C THR A 162 9.13 6.20 18.04
N SER A 163 9.54 5.05 17.52
CA SER A 163 10.95 4.72 17.27
C SER A 163 11.49 5.29 15.97
N GLU A 164 10.64 5.94 15.19
CA GLU A 164 10.99 6.52 13.91
C GLU A 164 11.96 7.70 14.07
N LYS A 165 12.85 7.86 13.08
CA LYS A 165 13.73 9.04 13.05
C LYS A 165 12.90 10.27 12.73
N PRO A 166 12.88 11.32 13.60
CA PRO A 166 11.99 12.47 13.43
C PRO A 166 12.04 13.12 12.05
N ALA A 167 13.24 13.31 11.48
CA ALA A 167 13.39 13.93 10.17
C ALA A 167 12.82 13.10 9.02
N LEU A 168 12.86 11.76 9.12
CA LEU A 168 12.27 10.86 8.11
C LEU A 168 10.75 10.79 8.27
N LEU A 169 10.27 10.67 9.51
CA LEU A 169 8.86 10.66 9.80
C LEU A 169 8.19 11.97 9.38
N GLN A 170 8.80 13.11 9.70
CA GLN A 170 8.31 14.42 9.27
C GLN A 170 8.17 14.51 7.75
N THR A 171 9.10 13.93 6.99
CA THR A 171 8.99 13.92 5.53
C THR A 171 7.78 13.08 5.05
N VAL A 172 7.45 12.00 5.75
CA VAL A 172 6.25 11.20 5.48
C VAL A 172 4.99 12.01 5.81
N VAL A 173 4.95 12.66 6.98
CA VAL A 173 3.84 13.52 7.42
C VAL A 173 3.61 14.65 6.41
N ASP A 174 4.65 15.36 6.01
CA ASP A 174 4.55 16.52 5.13
C ASP A 174 4.14 16.18 3.69
N ARG A 175 4.45 14.97 3.21
CA ARG A 175 4.37 14.66 1.78
C ARG A 175 3.48 13.48 1.43
N MET A 176 3.38 12.47 2.29
CA MET A 176 2.60 11.27 2.00
C MET A 176 1.16 11.40 2.53
N ILE A 177 0.99 11.91 3.75
CA ILE A 177 -0.34 12.07 4.37
C ILE A 177 -1.26 12.97 3.56
N PRO A 178 -0.85 14.17 3.09
CA PRO A 178 -1.71 14.99 2.24
C PRO A 178 -2.19 14.27 0.99
N ARG A 179 -1.32 13.44 0.37
CA ARG A 179 -1.69 12.65 -0.82
C ARG A 179 -2.66 11.53 -0.51
N MET A 180 -2.55 10.89 0.67
CA MET A 180 -3.53 9.89 1.12
C MET A 180 -4.93 10.51 1.26
N ILE A 181 -5.02 11.70 1.85
CA ILE A 181 -6.29 12.42 2.03
C ILE A 181 -6.83 12.92 0.68
N GLU A 182 -5.98 13.50 -0.16
CA GLU A 182 -6.36 14.02 -1.49
C GLU A 182 -6.94 12.91 -2.38
N HIS A 183 -6.25 11.77 -2.44
CA HIS A 183 -6.66 10.65 -3.30
C HIS A 183 -7.58 9.64 -2.60
N GLN A 184 -7.92 9.86 -1.32
CA GLN A 184 -8.69 8.89 -0.53
C GLN A 184 -8.12 7.49 -0.63
N SER A 185 -6.78 7.36 -0.57
CA SER A 185 -6.08 6.10 -0.80
C SER A 185 -4.83 5.95 0.06
N ILE A 186 -4.65 4.77 0.60
CA ILE A 186 -3.42 4.35 1.27
C ILE A 186 -2.36 3.86 0.28
N ALA A 187 -2.73 3.62 -1.00
CA ALA A 187 -1.83 3.10 -2.03
C ALA A 187 -0.98 4.17 -2.72
N VAL A 188 -0.77 5.31 -2.07
CA VAL A 188 0.15 6.36 -2.54
C VAL A 188 1.61 5.90 -2.46
N ASP A 189 2.50 6.52 -3.23
CA ASP A 189 3.93 6.17 -3.24
C ASP A 189 4.61 6.45 -1.90
N ALA A 190 5.47 5.53 -1.50
CA ALA A 190 6.33 5.69 -0.33
C ALA A 190 7.37 6.80 -0.57
N ILE A 191 7.77 7.46 0.49
CA ILE A 191 8.78 8.52 0.42
C ILE A 191 10.17 7.89 0.29
N THR A 192 10.88 8.23 -0.77
CA THR A 192 12.26 7.77 -1.01
C THR A 192 13.15 8.11 0.19
N GLY A 193 13.84 7.11 0.72
CA GLY A 193 14.69 7.23 1.91
C GLY A 193 13.95 7.05 3.24
N ALA A 194 12.59 7.05 3.24
CA ALA A 194 11.75 6.82 4.40
C ALA A 194 10.75 5.67 4.17
N THR A 195 11.11 4.65 3.40
CA THR A 195 10.21 3.56 2.98
C THR A 195 9.63 2.79 4.15
N ALA A 196 10.44 2.50 5.18
CA ALA A 196 9.97 1.78 6.37
C ALA A 196 8.91 2.61 7.11
N SER A 197 9.18 3.88 7.39
CA SER A 197 8.22 4.80 8.04
C SER A 197 6.95 4.98 7.19
N SER A 198 7.09 5.10 5.86
CA SER A 198 5.95 5.18 4.94
C SER A 198 5.06 3.95 5.02
N ASN A 199 5.65 2.76 5.04
CA ASN A 199 4.89 1.51 5.16
C ASN A 199 4.26 1.35 6.54
N GLY A 200 4.95 1.78 7.60
CA GLY A 200 4.38 1.82 8.95
C GLY A 200 3.15 2.73 9.05
N VAL A 201 3.23 3.94 8.49
CA VAL A 201 2.08 4.86 8.42
C VAL A 201 0.95 4.26 7.59
N ARG A 202 1.25 3.68 6.41
CA ARG A 202 0.24 3.02 5.58
C ARG A 202 -0.50 1.93 6.34
N GLN A 203 0.24 1.04 7.00
CA GLN A 203 -0.35 -0.05 7.78
C GLN A 203 -1.21 0.46 8.95
N ALA A 204 -0.76 1.51 9.65
CA ALA A 204 -1.54 2.11 10.72
C ALA A 204 -2.83 2.76 10.22
N VAL A 205 -2.79 3.44 9.07
CA VAL A 205 -4.00 4.01 8.44
C VAL A 205 -4.95 2.90 7.99
N GLU A 206 -4.44 1.82 7.42
CA GLU A 206 -5.23 0.64 7.04
C GLU A 206 -5.94 0.01 8.23
N ASP A 207 -5.23 -0.16 9.36
CA ASP A 207 -5.80 -0.67 10.61
C ASP A 207 -6.93 0.23 11.14
N ALA A 208 -6.71 1.55 11.19
CA ALA A 208 -7.72 2.51 11.62
C ALA A 208 -8.95 2.54 10.70
N LEU A 209 -8.76 2.51 9.39
CA LEU A 209 -9.85 2.46 8.41
C LEU A 209 -10.65 1.17 8.51
N THR A 210 -9.99 0.04 8.75
CA THR A 210 -10.67 -1.25 8.96
C THR A 210 -11.57 -1.22 10.19
N GLN A 211 -11.14 -0.56 11.26
CA GLN A 211 -11.97 -0.33 12.45
C GLN A 211 -13.17 0.55 12.14
N ALA A 212 -12.98 1.65 11.39
CA ALA A 212 -14.05 2.58 10.99
C ALA A 212 -15.10 1.90 10.10
N LEU A 213 -14.67 1.11 9.12
CA LEU A 213 -15.52 0.33 8.22
C LEU A 213 -16.33 -0.72 9.00
N THR A 214 -15.69 -1.47 9.86
CA THR A 214 -16.35 -2.47 10.71
C THR A 214 -17.39 -1.81 11.62
N ALA A 215 -17.06 -0.68 12.24
CA ALA A 215 -17.99 0.10 13.07
C ALA A 215 -19.17 0.67 12.25
N GLY A 216 -18.97 0.98 10.98
CA GLY A 216 -20.00 1.42 10.05
C GLY A 216 -20.88 0.30 9.49
N GLY A 217 -20.55 -0.96 9.80
CA GLY A 217 -21.26 -2.15 9.33
C GLY A 217 -20.86 -2.61 7.92
N SER A 218 -19.75 -2.09 7.40
CA SER A 218 -19.17 -2.55 6.13
C SER A 218 -18.41 -3.87 6.32
N ASP A 219 -18.34 -4.67 5.27
CA ASP A 219 -17.48 -5.84 5.22
C ASP A 219 -16.00 -5.45 5.22
N ALA A 220 -15.12 -6.32 5.74
CA ALA A 220 -13.68 -6.07 5.75
C ALA A 220 -13.08 -5.85 4.35
N SER A 221 -13.70 -6.40 3.30
CA SER A 221 -13.28 -6.19 1.91
C SER A 221 -13.47 -4.74 1.43
N ALA A 222 -14.30 -3.93 2.11
CA ALA A 222 -14.52 -2.53 1.78
C ALA A 222 -13.24 -1.68 1.90
N ILE A 223 -12.20 -2.15 2.63
CA ILE A 223 -10.88 -1.52 2.67
C ILE A 223 -10.25 -1.36 1.28
N LYS A 224 -10.61 -2.22 0.32
CA LYS A 224 -10.11 -2.16 -1.06
C LYS A 224 -10.45 -0.84 -1.75
N ALA A 225 -11.53 -0.17 -1.39
CA ALA A 225 -11.87 1.15 -1.91
C ALA A 225 -10.77 2.19 -1.61
N PHE A 226 -10.06 2.04 -0.49
CA PHE A 226 -8.94 2.89 -0.09
C PHE A 226 -7.57 2.37 -0.54
N GLN A 227 -7.52 1.29 -1.31
CA GLN A 227 -6.28 0.68 -1.84
C GLN A 227 -6.09 0.95 -3.34
N THR A 228 -6.96 1.73 -3.95
CA THR A 228 -6.83 2.12 -5.35
C THR A 228 -5.57 2.95 -5.56
N ILE A 229 -4.73 2.52 -6.51
CA ILE A 229 -3.50 3.24 -6.85
C ILE A 229 -3.89 4.53 -7.58
N PRO A 230 -3.49 5.70 -7.07
CA PRO A 230 -3.78 6.96 -7.74
C PRO A 230 -3.17 7.00 -9.15
N GLU A 231 -3.93 7.50 -10.11
CA GLU A 231 -3.41 7.72 -11.45
C GLU A 231 -2.21 8.67 -11.42
N LYS A 232 -1.17 8.32 -12.18
CA LYS A 232 -0.02 9.22 -12.33
C LYS A 232 -0.43 10.38 -13.22
N ASN A 233 -0.09 11.58 -12.79
CA ASN A 233 -0.17 12.74 -13.68
C ASN A 233 0.85 12.55 -14.81
N ASN A 234 0.35 12.31 -16.01
CA ASN A 234 1.15 12.14 -17.23
C ASN A 234 1.24 13.45 -18.03
N GLU A 235 0.89 14.58 -17.40
CA GLU A 235 1.00 15.89 -18.04
C GLU A 235 2.46 16.21 -18.36
N THR A 236 2.73 16.51 -19.62
CA THR A 236 4.05 16.95 -20.07
C THR A 236 4.14 18.44 -19.92
N ILE A 237 5.06 18.93 -19.09
CA ILE A 237 5.36 20.36 -18.94
C ILE A 237 6.65 20.66 -19.69
N GLU A 238 6.56 21.50 -20.70
CA GLU A 238 7.72 22.00 -21.42
C GLU A 238 8.20 23.31 -20.80
N LEU A 239 9.46 23.34 -20.36
CA LEU A 239 10.09 24.50 -19.77
C LEU A 239 11.34 24.87 -20.58
N ASN A 240 11.48 26.14 -20.93
CA ASN A 240 12.64 26.67 -21.66
C ASN A 240 13.54 27.43 -20.70
N THR A 241 14.83 27.11 -20.72
CA THR A 241 15.83 27.77 -19.89
C THR A 241 17.18 27.78 -20.60
N GLN A 242 18.05 28.73 -20.26
CA GLN A 242 19.42 28.80 -20.81
C GLN A 242 20.35 27.81 -20.10
N VAL A 243 20.07 27.53 -18.80
CA VAL A 243 20.87 26.60 -18.00
C VAL A 243 19.94 25.67 -17.23
N LEU A 244 20.09 24.37 -17.47
CA LEU A 244 19.44 23.32 -16.68
C LEU A 244 20.45 22.74 -15.68
N VAL A 245 20.13 22.82 -14.39
CA VAL A 245 20.91 22.19 -13.31
C VAL A 245 20.16 20.98 -12.78
N VAL A 246 20.75 19.80 -12.92
CA VAL A 246 20.19 18.55 -12.43
C VAL A 246 20.88 18.13 -11.15
N GLY A 247 20.18 18.19 -10.03
CA GLY A 247 20.68 17.91 -8.67
C GLY A 247 21.13 19.20 -7.97
N MET A 248 20.46 19.52 -6.85
CA MET A 248 20.69 20.73 -6.05
C MET A 248 21.46 20.42 -4.75
N GLY A 249 22.49 19.56 -4.86
CA GLY A 249 23.54 19.42 -3.86
C GLY A 249 24.46 20.64 -3.84
N GLY A 250 25.56 20.60 -3.08
CA GLY A 250 26.51 21.72 -2.98
C GLY A 250 26.98 22.23 -4.34
N SER A 251 27.39 21.33 -5.25
CA SER A 251 27.86 21.71 -6.58
C SER A 251 26.76 22.29 -7.48
N GLY A 252 25.57 21.66 -7.46
CA GLY A 252 24.44 22.15 -8.25
C GLY A 252 23.94 23.51 -7.78
N THR A 253 23.90 23.74 -6.48
CA THR A 253 23.57 25.06 -5.90
C THR A 253 24.58 26.13 -6.32
N ALA A 254 25.88 25.82 -6.28
CA ALA A 254 26.92 26.75 -6.74
C ALA A 254 26.81 27.06 -8.24
N ALA A 255 26.56 26.04 -9.07
CA ALA A 255 26.37 26.20 -10.51
C ALA A 255 25.13 27.04 -10.83
N ALA A 256 23.99 26.76 -10.18
CA ALA A 256 22.76 27.53 -10.35
C ALA A 256 22.93 28.99 -9.95
N LEU A 257 23.60 29.24 -8.82
CA LEU A 257 23.87 30.58 -8.33
C LEU A 257 24.79 31.35 -9.29
N SER A 258 25.88 30.73 -9.74
CA SER A 258 26.81 31.33 -10.70
C SER A 258 26.13 31.69 -12.02
N ALA A 259 25.30 30.81 -12.55
CA ALA A 259 24.53 31.08 -13.77
C ALA A 259 23.54 32.25 -13.58
N ALA A 260 22.81 32.27 -12.45
CA ALA A 260 21.89 33.36 -12.13
C ALA A 260 22.60 34.70 -11.92
N GLN A 261 23.80 34.74 -11.31
CA GLN A 261 24.62 35.92 -11.14
C GLN A 261 25.12 36.48 -12.51
N ASN A 262 25.21 35.64 -13.52
CA ASN A 262 25.50 36.05 -14.88
C ASN A 262 24.25 36.38 -15.72
N ALA A 263 23.13 36.63 -15.06
CA ALA A 263 21.85 36.98 -15.66
C ALA A 263 21.28 35.93 -16.63
N LEU A 264 21.65 34.66 -16.49
CA LEU A 264 21.10 33.57 -17.29
C LEU A 264 19.80 33.05 -16.62
N SER A 265 18.82 32.63 -17.44
CA SER A 265 17.66 31.92 -16.94
C SER A 265 18.08 30.51 -16.52
N VAL A 266 17.73 30.12 -15.30
CA VAL A 266 18.13 28.83 -14.70
C VAL A 266 16.90 28.03 -14.27
N LEU A 267 16.83 26.79 -14.74
CA LEU A 267 15.94 25.77 -14.20
C LEU A 267 16.78 24.80 -13.38
N ALA A 268 16.43 24.66 -12.11
CA ALA A 268 17.08 23.71 -11.22
C ALA A 268 16.08 22.61 -10.80
N ILE A 269 16.45 21.37 -11.03
CA ILE A 269 15.63 20.19 -10.65
C ILE A 269 16.40 19.29 -9.70
N ASP A 270 15.70 18.74 -8.71
CA ASP A 270 16.26 17.76 -7.78
C ASP A 270 15.23 16.66 -7.52
N LYS A 271 15.69 15.42 -7.29
CA LYS A 271 14.82 14.33 -6.93
C LYS A 271 14.26 14.45 -5.51
N ALA A 272 14.96 15.19 -4.63
CA ALA A 272 14.55 15.42 -3.24
C ALA A 272 13.62 16.63 -3.14
N GLY A 273 12.70 16.60 -2.17
CA GLY A 273 11.80 17.72 -1.89
C GLY A 273 12.46 18.94 -1.25
N LYS A 274 13.74 18.83 -0.88
CA LYS A 274 14.55 19.93 -0.31
C LYS A 274 15.89 19.97 -1.03
N PHE A 275 16.36 21.18 -1.31
CA PHE A 275 17.69 21.40 -1.87
C PHE A 275 18.77 21.19 -0.82
N GLY A 276 20.02 20.95 -1.28
CA GLY A 276 21.20 20.82 -0.45
C GLY A 276 21.88 19.47 -0.50
N GLY A 277 21.18 18.40 -0.88
CA GLY A 277 21.74 17.05 -0.99
C GLY A 277 22.46 16.62 0.28
N THR A 278 23.60 15.91 0.14
CA THR A 278 24.41 15.45 1.29
C THR A 278 25.03 16.61 2.07
N SER A 279 25.14 17.81 1.46
CA SER A 279 25.73 18.99 2.13
C SER A 279 24.95 19.45 3.36
N VAL A 280 23.62 19.22 3.43
CA VAL A 280 22.81 19.54 4.61
C VAL A 280 23.05 18.61 5.79
N LEU A 281 23.70 17.47 5.53
CA LEU A 281 24.03 16.49 6.58
C LEU A 281 25.42 16.72 7.17
N THR A 282 26.21 17.65 6.60
CA THR A 282 27.55 17.95 7.07
C THR A 282 27.51 19.04 8.13
N SER A 283 28.16 18.81 9.25
CA SER A 283 28.33 19.79 10.34
C SER A 283 29.72 20.46 10.33
N GLY A 284 30.49 20.19 9.28
CA GLY A 284 31.85 20.76 9.15
C GLY A 284 31.83 22.16 8.53
N PRO A 285 32.82 23.02 8.85
CA PRO A 285 33.00 24.30 8.19
C PRO A 285 33.29 24.06 6.70
N MET A 286 32.59 24.76 5.82
CA MET A 286 33.00 24.83 4.43
C MET A 286 34.36 25.56 4.35
N ALA A 287 35.29 24.96 3.62
CA ALA A 287 36.53 25.66 3.29
C ALA A 287 36.19 26.88 2.39
N LEU A 288 36.13 28.01 3.01
CA LEU A 288 35.99 29.28 2.27
C LEU A 288 37.39 29.74 1.85
N ASN A 289 37.51 30.20 0.62
CA ASN A 289 38.73 30.82 0.13
C ASN A 289 38.89 32.18 0.82
N VAL A 290 39.61 32.17 1.93
CA VAL A 290 39.87 33.43 2.68
C VAL A 290 41.00 34.23 1.97
N PRO A 291 40.89 35.56 1.87
CA PRO A 291 41.86 36.39 1.14
C PRO A 291 43.33 36.20 1.58
N SER A 292 43.57 35.70 2.79
CA SER A 292 44.89 35.39 3.30
C SER A 292 45.48 34.06 2.77
N GLN A 293 44.75 33.29 1.97
CA GLN A 293 45.18 32.01 1.40
C GLN A 293 45.38 32.08 -0.14
N VAL A 294 45.28 33.27 -0.71
CA VAL A 294 45.51 33.54 -2.13
C VAL A 294 46.87 34.22 -2.34
#